data_afaacf280cf08c268f19bcf59c35d7d1
#
_entry.id   afaacf280cf08c268f19bcf59c35d7d1
#
_cell.length_a   1.000
_cell.length_b   1.000
_cell.length_c   1.000
_cell.angle_alpha   90.00
_cell.angle_beta   90.00
_cell.angle_gamma   90.00
#
_symmetry.space_group_name_H-M   'P 1'
#
loop_
_entity.id
_entity.type
_entity.pdbx_description
1 polymer ?
#
loop_
_entity_poly.entity_id
_entity_poly.type
_entity_poly.pdbx_seq_one_letter_code
_entity_poly.pdbx_strand_id
1 'polypeptide(L)'
;IKQGKKIKFNLCVYDYGNQKVRLVPYGRHGKVLPETPEKYKEDVHRICSPFDIIFSNGRYYMLGADLETERRTDLKYKLYRIDLMTDVTINRAKAITKDEVGLFELNDLFEYRMENPYMFTGKVERVRIRIDAEQFTQVVDWFSDRFKVVGYDADENKYYDIELKVNLDSFTFWVLQYSGCVEVLDRGK
;
A
#
# COMPACT_ATOMS: atom_id res chain seq x y z
N ILE A 1 16.41 8.95 -6.52
CA ILE A 1 15.44 10.06 -6.61
C ILE A 1 16.18 11.34 -7.00
N LYS A 2 17.12 11.84 -6.19
CA LYS A 2 17.84 13.11 -6.43
C LYS A 2 18.51 13.26 -7.81
N GLN A 3 18.89 12.15 -8.47
CA GLN A 3 19.54 12.18 -9.78
C GLN A 3 18.58 12.21 -10.98
N GLY A 4 17.27 12.14 -10.75
CA GLY A 4 16.27 12.12 -11.82
C GLY A 4 16.43 10.94 -12.80
N LYS A 5 16.91 9.80 -12.29
CA LYS A 5 17.12 8.57 -13.08
C LYS A 5 16.18 7.47 -12.63
N LYS A 6 15.79 6.63 -13.58
CA LYS A 6 15.10 5.37 -13.27
C LYS A 6 16.05 4.44 -12.50
N ILE A 7 15.47 3.51 -11.79
CA ILE A 7 16.21 2.39 -11.17
C ILE A 7 15.74 1.08 -11.77
N LYS A 8 16.63 0.11 -11.76
CA LYS A 8 16.36 -1.29 -12.11
C LYS A 8 16.58 -2.13 -10.84
N PHE A 9 15.68 -3.06 -10.56
CA PHE A 9 15.79 -3.96 -9.41
C PHE A 9 15.03 -5.26 -9.68
N ASN A 10 15.32 -6.29 -8.90
CA ASN A 10 14.51 -7.50 -8.83
C ASN A 10 13.47 -7.34 -7.73
N LEU A 11 12.21 -7.65 -8.03
CA LEU A 11 11.19 -7.80 -7.00
C LEU A 11 11.23 -9.24 -6.49
N CYS A 12 11.25 -9.39 -5.17
CA CYS A 12 11.29 -10.69 -4.49
C CYS A 12 10.09 -10.88 -3.59
N VAL A 13 9.85 -12.12 -3.20
CA VAL A 13 8.90 -12.51 -2.15
C VAL A 13 9.57 -13.49 -1.20
N TYR A 14 9.08 -13.57 0.02
CA TYR A 14 9.50 -14.62 0.94
C TYR A 14 8.91 -15.95 0.49
N ASP A 15 9.74 -16.97 0.54
CA ASP A 15 9.39 -18.36 0.28
C ASP A 15 9.92 -19.25 1.38
N TYR A 16 9.20 -20.33 1.68
CA TYR A 16 9.65 -21.35 2.63
C TYR A 16 10.00 -22.63 1.87
N GLY A 17 11.28 -22.90 1.77
CA GLY A 17 11.77 -24.10 1.12
C GLY A 17 13.02 -24.64 1.80
N ASN A 18 13.18 -25.97 1.82
CA ASN A 18 14.28 -26.65 2.53
C ASN A 18 14.37 -26.24 4.01
N GLN A 19 13.21 -26.11 4.68
CA GLN A 19 13.09 -25.73 6.09
C GLN A 19 13.68 -24.35 6.45
N LYS A 20 13.81 -23.46 5.45
CA LYS A 20 14.34 -22.09 5.64
C LYS A 20 13.48 -21.07 4.88
N VAL A 21 13.34 -19.90 5.51
CA VAL A 21 12.80 -18.71 4.82
C VAL A 21 13.89 -18.14 3.92
N ARG A 22 13.53 -17.85 2.69
CA ARG A 22 14.43 -17.27 1.68
C ARG A 22 13.69 -16.22 0.84
N LEU A 23 14.44 -15.28 0.27
CA LEU A 23 13.92 -14.39 -0.76
C LEU A 23 14.04 -15.09 -2.13
N VAL A 24 12.94 -15.07 -2.87
CA VAL A 24 12.84 -15.66 -4.20
C VAL A 24 12.37 -14.59 -5.17
N PRO A 25 13.02 -14.43 -6.35
CA PRO A 25 12.58 -13.48 -7.36
C PRO A 25 11.11 -13.71 -7.74
N TYR A 26 10.36 -12.61 -7.92
CA TYR A 26 8.95 -12.64 -8.26
C TYR A 26 8.71 -11.97 -9.61
N GLY A 27 8.51 -12.81 -10.63
CA GLY A 27 8.16 -12.38 -11.97
C GLY A 27 6.68 -12.02 -12.11
N ARG A 28 6.29 -11.51 -13.28
CA ARG A 28 4.87 -11.21 -13.58
C ARG A 28 3.98 -12.45 -13.56
N HIS A 29 4.57 -13.61 -13.77
CA HIS A 29 3.90 -14.92 -13.78
C HIS A 29 4.04 -15.70 -12.47
N GLY A 30 4.50 -15.05 -11.40
CA GLY A 30 4.63 -15.63 -10.07
C GLY A 30 6.08 -15.83 -9.61
N LYS A 31 6.29 -16.68 -8.60
CA LYS A 31 7.61 -16.98 -8.05
C LYS A 31 8.50 -17.63 -9.12
N VAL A 32 9.76 -17.17 -9.22
CA VAL A 32 10.76 -17.77 -10.09
C VAL A 32 11.59 -18.74 -9.28
N LEU A 33 11.41 -20.03 -9.54
CA LEU A 33 12.13 -21.13 -8.93
C LEU A 33 13.17 -21.70 -9.91
N PRO A 34 14.12 -22.51 -9.46
CA PRO A 34 15.12 -23.13 -10.34
C PRO A 34 14.52 -23.88 -11.54
N GLU A 35 13.38 -24.53 -11.33
CA GLU A 35 12.63 -25.29 -12.36
C GLU A 35 11.77 -24.41 -13.28
N THR A 36 11.70 -23.10 -13.03
CA THR A 36 10.91 -22.19 -13.87
C THR A 36 11.54 -22.11 -15.27
N PRO A 37 10.76 -22.29 -16.36
CA PRO A 37 11.26 -22.14 -17.72
C PRO A 37 11.92 -20.78 -17.98
N GLU A 38 13.04 -20.77 -18.73
CA GLU A 38 13.83 -19.54 -18.98
C GLU A 38 12.99 -18.37 -19.50
N LYS A 39 12.00 -18.62 -20.36
CA LYS A 39 11.09 -17.58 -20.89
C LYS A 39 10.36 -16.76 -19.82
N TYR A 40 10.24 -17.26 -18.58
CA TYR A 40 9.62 -16.56 -17.46
C TYR A 40 10.61 -16.00 -16.46
N LYS A 41 11.92 -16.37 -16.57
CA LYS A 41 12.97 -15.86 -15.68
C LYS A 41 13.35 -14.42 -15.99
N GLU A 42 13.16 -13.97 -17.22
CA GLU A 42 13.49 -12.60 -17.63
C GLU A 42 12.58 -11.52 -17.03
N ASP A 43 11.40 -11.91 -16.55
CA ASP A 43 10.36 -11.00 -16.08
C ASP A 43 10.51 -10.54 -14.62
N VAL A 44 11.61 -10.90 -13.95
CA VAL A 44 11.83 -10.53 -12.55
C VAL A 44 12.27 -9.08 -12.38
N HIS A 45 12.87 -8.51 -13.42
CA HIS A 45 13.36 -7.16 -13.38
C HIS A 45 12.24 -6.13 -13.48
N ARG A 46 12.34 -5.10 -12.65
CA ARG A 46 11.49 -3.90 -12.71
C ARG A 46 12.37 -2.71 -13.05
N ILE A 47 11.88 -1.85 -13.93
CA ILE A 47 12.45 -0.53 -14.19
C ILE A 47 11.42 0.49 -13.77
N CYS A 48 11.78 1.35 -12.82
CA CYS A 48 10.86 2.22 -12.14
C CYS A 48 11.43 3.64 -12.01
N SER A 49 10.57 4.63 -12.16
CA SER A 49 10.83 6.02 -11.80
C SER A 49 10.51 6.19 -10.31
N PRO A 50 11.49 6.33 -9.42
CA PRO A 50 11.26 6.44 -7.98
C PRO A 50 10.81 7.85 -7.63
N PHE A 51 9.72 7.98 -6.87
CA PHE A 51 9.16 9.27 -6.47
C PHE A 51 9.48 9.63 -5.02
N ASP A 52 9.30 8.68 -4.11
CA ASP A 52 9.48 8.91 -2.68
C ASP A 52 9.74 7.61 -1.91
N ILE A 53 10.15 7.75 -0.64
CA ILE A 53 10.29 6.66 0.32
C ILE A 53 9.38 6.94 1.52
N ILE A 54 8.52 5.98 1.83
CA ILE A 54 7.52 6.08 2.89
C ILE A 54 7.84 5.04 3.95
N PHE A 55 7.82 5.46 5.22
CA PHE A 55 7.84 4.54 6.36
C PHE A 55 6.42 4.31 6.86
N SER A 56 5.99 3.06 6.94
CA SER A 56 4.68 2.68 7.45
C SER A 56 4.72 1.27 8.03
N ASN A 57 4.07 1.07 9.18
CA ASN A 57 3.94 -0.23 9.84
C ASN A 57 5.28 -0.99 9.98
N GLY A 58 6.33 -0.29 10.42
CA GLY A 58 7.66 -0.87 10.63
C GLY A 58 8.43 -1.22 9.36
N ARG A 59 7.99 -0.75 8.17
CA ARG A 59 8.62 -1.05 6.87
C ARG A 59 8.79 0.20 6.03
N TYR A 60 9.78 0.15 5.15
CA TYR A 60 10.00 1.16 4.13
C TYR A 60 9.41 0.73 2.79
N TYR A 61 8.72 1.64 2.15
CA TYR A 61 8.11 1.48 0.84
C TYR A 61 8.67 2.54 -0.11
N MET A 62 9.02 2.14 -1.31
CA MET A 62 9.30 3.07 -2.41
C MET A 62 8.01 3.30 -3.19
N LEU A 63 7.62 4.55 -3.31
CA LEU A 63 6.58 5.01 -4.23
C LEU A 63 7.23 5.28 -5.59
N GLY A 64 6.66 4.76 -6.66
CA GLY A 64 7.20 4.97 -8.00
C GLY A 64 6.30 4.48 -9.12
N ALA A 65 6.64 4.82 -10.36
CA ALA A 65 5.97 4.33 -11.56
C ALA A 65 6.90 3.43 -12.39
N ASP A 66 6.44 2.23 -12.69
CA ASP A 66 7.10 1.34 -13.64
C ASP A 66 6.51 1.52 -15.05
N LEU A 67 7.08 0.81 -16.03
CA LEU A 67 6.61 0.87 -17.42
C LEU A 67 5.15 0.49 -17.60
N GLU A 68 4.60 -0.32 -16.70
CA GLU A 68 3.19 -0.68 -16.74
C GLU A 68 2.32 0.47 -16.24
N THR A 69 2.68 1.10 -15.12
CA THR A 69 1.97 2.27 -14.60
C THR A 69 2.07 3.47 -15.53
N GLU A 70 3.21 3.65 -16.22
CA GLU A 70 3.39 4.73 -17.20
C GLU A 70 2.43 4.61 -18.42
N ARG A 71 1.96 3.40 -18.71
CA ARG A 71 1.04 3.12 -19.84
C ARG A 71 -0.44 3.10 -19.46
N ARG A 72 -0.74 3.08 -18.16
CA ARG A 72 -2.13 3.01 -17.66
C ARG A 72 -2.59 4.39 -17.22
N THR A 73 -3.84 4.71 -17.51
CA THR A 73 -4.48 5.97 -17.07
C THR A 73 -5.07 5.87 -15.67
N ASP A 74 -5.37 4.66 -15.21
CA ASP A 74 -6.04 4.38 -13.94
C ASP A 74 -5.09 4.09 -12.77
N LEU A 75 -3.82 3.80 -13.06
CA LEU A 75 -2.81 3.50 -12.06
C LEU A 75 -1.56 4.37 -12.28
N LYS A 76 -1.42 5.40 -11.48
CA LYS A 76 -0.35 6.41 -11.62
C LYS A 76 0.95 6.01 -10.92
N TYR A 77 0.91 5.06 -9.98
CA TYR A 77 2.04 4.65 -9.18
C TYR A 77 1.85 3.25 -8.58
N LYS A 78 2.93 2.69 -8.10
CA LYS A 78 2.97 1.46 -7.30
C LYS A 78 3.80 1.67 -6.05
N LEU A 79 3.55 0.84 -5.04
CA LEU A 79 4.34 0.76 -3.83
C LEU A 79 5.17 -0.52 -3.85
N TYR A 80 6.46 -0.38 -3.61
CA TYR A 80 7.40 -1.48 -3.53
C TYR A 80 8.01 -1.54 -2.14
N ARG A 81 7.88 -2.66 -1.47
CA ARG A 81 8.57 -2.88 -0.20
C ARG A 81 10.07 -2.94 -0.45
N ILE A 82 10.83 -2.04 0.19
CA ILE A 82 12.28 -1.91 -0.08
C ILE A 82 13.05 -3.17 0.36
N ASP A 83 12.62 -3.82 1.42
CA ASP A 83 13.21 -5.08 1.92
C ASP A 83 12.99 -6.28 0.98
N LEU A 84 12.13 -6.15 -0.02
CA LEU A 84 11.90 -7.15 -1.06
C LEU A 84 12.55 -6.77 -2.41
N MET A 85 13.37 -5.72 -2.43
CA MET A 85 14.08 -5.28 -3.62
C MET A 85 15.54 -5.72 -3.55
N THR A 86 16.00 -6.44 -4.56
CA THR A 86 17.41 -6.87 -4.69
C THR A 86 18.03 -6.33 -5.99
N ASP A 87 19.36 -6.34 -6.06
CA ASP A 87 20.14 -5.92 -7.24
C ASP A 87 19.76 -4.53 -7.77
N VAL A 88 19.53 -3.61 -6.85
CA VAL A 88 19.11 -2.23 -7.17
C VAL A 88 20.26 -1.50 -7.85
N THR A 89 20.03 -1.05 -9.07
CA THR A 89 20.99 -0.32 -9.89
C THR A 89 20.34 0.92 -10.52
N ILE A 90 21.17 1.95 -10.79
CA ILE A 90 20.72 3.14 -11.51
C ILE A 90 20.60 2.80 -12.99
N ASN A 91 19.42 3.03 -13.55
CA ASN A 91 19.19 2.95 -14.98
C ASN A 91 19.55 4.28 -15.65
N ARG A 92 20.09 4.25 -16.87
CA ARG A 92 20.49 5.48 -17.61
C ARG A 92 19.30 6.32 -18.05
N ALA A 93 18.12 5.76 -18.19
CA ALA A 93 16.91 6.45 -18.61
C ALA A 93 16.51 7.53 -17.59
N LYS A 94 16.02 8.65 -18.10
CA LYS A 94 15.41 9.71 -17.27
C LYS A 94 14.16 9.19 -16.57
N ALA A 95 14.04 9.46 -15.29
CA ALA A 95 12.81 9.19 -14.56
C ALA A 95 11.73 10.21 -14.97
N ILE A 96 10.48 9.75 -15.03
CA ILE A 96 9.34 10.66 -15.03
C ILE A 96 9.17 11.28 -13.64
N THR A 97 8.56 12.44 -13.57
CA THR A 97 8.32 13.17 -12.32
C THR A 97 6.96 12.85 -11.74
N LYS A 98 6.74 13.23 -10.48
CA LYS A 98 5.41 13.16 -9.84
C LYS A 98 4.38 13.96 -10.64
N ASP A 99 4.76 15.14 -11.13
CA ASP A 99 3.89 16.04 -11.88
C ASP A 99 3.43 15.43 -13.20
N GLU A 100 4.35 14.74 -13.93
CA GLU A 100 4.03 14.07 -15.19
C GLU A 100 2.99 12.94 -15.03
N VAL A 101 2.84 12.37 -13.84
CA VAL A 101 1.80 11.38 -13.54
C VAL A 101 0.62 11.97 -12.77
N GLY A 102 0.60 13.29 -12.54
CA GLY A 102 -0.46 13.98 -11.81
C GLY A 102 -0.53 13.61 -10.33
N LEU A 103 0.64 13.42 -9.70
CA LEU A 103 0.76 13.11 -8.26
C LEU A 103 1.03 14.34 -7.38
N PHE A 104 0.97 15.55 -7.94
CA PHE A 104 1.20 16.77 -7.16
C PHE A 104 0.12 17.04 -6.11
N GLU A 105 -1.10 16.50 -6.28
CA GLU A 105 -2.17 16.57 -5.28
C GLU A 105 -1.99 15.56 -4.13
N LEU A 106 -1.15 14.56 -4.30
CA LEU A 106 -0.64 13.74 -3.19
C LEU A 106 0.46 14.49 -2.43
N ASN A 107 0.31 15.80 -2.23
CA ASN A 107 1.17 16.56 -1.34
C ASN A 107 1.15 16.00 0.09
N ASP A 108 0.27 15.03 0.32
CA ASP A 108 0.13 14.41 1.60
C ASP A 108 0.22 12.88 1.50
N LEU A 109 1.46 12.39 1.54
CA LEU A 109 1.71 10.96 1.82
C LEU A 109 1.03 10.52 3.13
N PHE A 110 0.76 11.49 4.00
CA PHE A 110 -0.01 11.30 5.21
C PHE A 110 -1.47 10.94 4.87
N GLU A 111 -2.12 11.71 3.98
CA GLU A 111 -3.47 11.43 3.53
C GLU A 111 -3.59 10.05 2.86
N TYR A 112 -2.63 9.74 1.98
CA TYR A 112 -2.55 8.42 1.37
C TYR A 112 -2.48 7.28 2.41
N ARG A 113 -1.68 7.44 3.47
CA ARG A 113 -1.57 6.45 4.55
C ARG A 113 -2.87 6.24 5.31
N MET A 114 -3.63 7.32 5.55
CA MET A 114 -4.92 7.26 6.24
C MET A 114 -5.99 6.53 5.40
N GLU A 115 -5.97 6.76 4.09
CA GLU A 115 -6.89 6.10 3.18
C GLU A 115 -6.48 4.65 2.84
N ASN A 116 -5.21 4.31 3.00
CA ASN A 116 -4.65 3.01 2.61
C ASN A 116 -3.89 2.32 3.76
N PRO A 117 -4.58 1.81 4.79
CA PRO A 117 -3.95 1.02 5.83
C PRO A 117 -3.06 -0.08 5.22
N TYR A 118 -1.94 -0.40 5.87
CA TYR A 118 -0.95 -1.39 5.39
C TYR A 118 -0.34 -1.10 4.01
N MET A 119 -0.51 0.14 3.48
CA MET A 119 0.09 0.59 2.23
C MET A 119 -0.32 -0.22 0.98
N PHE A 120 -1.57 -0.68 0.94
CA PHE A 120 -2.13 -1.26 -0.27
C PHE A 120 -2.42 -0.18 -1.31
N THR A 121 -2.39 -0.55 -2.58
CA THR A 121 -2.88 0.29 -3.67
C THR A 121 -4.24 -0.22 -4.13
N GLY A 122 -5.20 0.67 -4.35
CA GLY A 122 -6.53 0.26 -4.81
C GLY A 122 -7.54 1.40 -4.72
N LYS A 123 -8.79 1.06 -4.98
CA LYS A 123 -9.89 2.01 -4.93
C LYS A 123 -10.24 2.33 -3.49
N VAL A 124 -10.40 3.61 -3.22
CA VAL A 124 -10.85 4.14 -1.94
C VAL A 124 -12.37 4.32 -1.97
N GLU A 125 -13.06 3.83 -0.97
CA GLU A 125 -14.52 3.89 -0.84
C GLU A 125 -14.92 4.36 0.55
N ARG A 126 -16.16 4.83 0.70
CA ARG A 126 -16.71 5.16 2.01
C ARG A 126 -17.19 3.90 2.70
N VAL A 127 -16.95 3.85 4.01
CA VAL A 127 -17.39 2.76 4.87
C VAL A 127 -17.88 3.34 6.19
N ARG A 128 -18.87 2.69 6.79
CA ARG A 128 -19.31 3.00 8.14
C ARG A 128 -19.02 1.84 9.07
N ILE A 129 -18.47 2.18 10.21
CA ILE A 129 -18.17 1.23 11.27
C ILE A 129 -18.76 1.72 12.59
N ARG A 130 -18.99 0.78 13.47
CA ARG A 130 -19.19 1.01 14.91
C ARG A 130 -17.95 0.56 15.64
N ILE A 131 -17.48 1.34 16.59
CA ILE A 131 -16.35 1.00 17.44
C ILE A 131 -16.69 1.26 18.90
N ASP A 132 -16.25 0.38 19.79
CA ASP A 132 -16.35 0.59 21.23
C ASP A 132 -15.67 1.89 21.66
N ALA A 133 -16.32 2.69 22.48
CA ALA A 133 -15.81 4.01 22.89
C ALA A 133 -14.44 3.92 23.57
N GLU A 134 -14.18 2.87 24.35
CA GLU A 134 -12.87 2.62 24.99
C GLU A 134 -11.74 2.40 23.97
N GLN A 135 -12.07 1.96 22.76
CA GLN A 135 -11.12 1.67 21.69
C GLN A 135 -11.04 2.76 20.61
N PHE A 136 -11.68 3.91 20.85
CA PHE A 136 -11.70 5.02 19.89
C PHE A 136 -10.29 5.53 19.50
N THR A 137 -9.33 5.41 20.42
CA THR A 137 -7.92 5.73 20.15
C THR A 137 -7.39 5.03 18.92
N GLN A 138 -7.80 3.79 18.63
CA GLN A 138 -7.37 3.04 17.46
C GLN A 138 -7.78 3.72 16.16
N VAL A 139 -8.94 4.37 16.14
CA VAL A 139 -9.37 5.14 14.95
C VAL A 139 -8.48 6.35 14.75
N VAL A 140 -8.19 7.09 15.82
CA VAL A 140 -7.35 8.29 15.76
C VAL A 140 -5.91 7.92 15.35
N ASP A 141 -5.34 6.84 15.89
CA ASP A 141 -3.98 6.40 15.59
C ASP A 141 -3.80 6.01 14.11
N TRP A 142 -4.81 5.39 13.50
CA TRP A 142 -4.74 4.93 12.12
C TRP A 142 -5.22 5.96 11.10
N PHE A 143 -6.23 6.75 11.44
CA PHE A 143 -6.93 7.63 10.50
C PHE A 143 -6.82 9.13 10.87
N SER A 144 -6.15 9.47 11.99
CA SER A 144 -5.99 10.83 12.49
C SER A 144 -7.35 11.53 12.62
N ASP A 145 -7.55 12.63 11.89
CA ASP A 145 -8.80 13.40 11.81
C ASP A 145 -9.62 13.12 10.53
N ARG A 146 -9.25 12.09 9.75
CA ARG A 146 -9.84 11.77 8.44
C ARG A 146 -11.08 10.87 8.54
N PHE A 147 -11.88 11.09 9.55
CA PHE A 147 -13.17 10.41 9.77
C PHE A 147 -14.25 11.39 10.21
N LYS A 148 -15.49 10.92 10.17
CA LYS A 148 -16.64 11.65 10.75
C LYS A 148 -17.35 10.76 11.76
N VAL A 149 -17.61 11.29 12.94
CA VAL A 149 -18.55 10.65 13.87
C VAL A 149 -19.96 10.97 13.35
N VAL A 150 -20.71 9.95 13.01
CA VAL A 150 -22.07 10.03 12.45
C VAL A 150 -23.15 9.53 13.41
N GLY A 151 -22.74 8.89 14.50
CA GLY A 151 -23.60 8.45 15.59
C GLY A 151 -22.79 8.12 16.84
N TYR A 152 -23.44 8.08 17.97
CA TYR A 152 -22.87 7.65 19.25
C TYR A 152 -23.98 7.23 20.21
N ASP A 153 -23.62 6.43 21.21
CA ASP A 153 -24.52 6.11 22.34
C ASP A 153 -24.53 7.28 23.33
N ALA A 154 -25.63 8.05 23.33
CA ALA A 154 -25.74 9.23 24.16
C ALA A 154 -25.97 8.91 25.65
N ASP A 155 -26.53 7.75 25.97
CA ASP A 155 -26.93 7.40 27.34
C ASP A 155 -25.77 6.73 28.11
N GLU A 156 -25.09 5.78 27.49
CA GLU A 156 -24.04 4.98 28.14
C GLU A 156 -22.65 5.20 27.57
N ASN A 157 -22.53 5.97 26.48
CA ASN A 157 -21.29 6.29 25.79
C ASN A 157 -20.43 5.03 25.45
N LYS A 158 -21.11 3.97 25.03
CA LYS A 158 -20.47 2.66 24.78
C LYS A 158 -19.83 2.55 23.42
N TYR A 159 -20.29 3.31 22.41
CA TYR A 159 -19.80 3.22 21.05
C TYR A 159 -19.87 4.54 20.28
N TYR A 160 -19.09 4.59 19.21
CA TYR A 160 -19.18 5.60 18.16
C TYR A 160 -19.43 4.94 16.80
N ASP A 161 -20.36 5.52 16.03
CA ASP A 161 -20.54 5.21 14.61
C ASP A 161 -19.73 6.21 13.80
N ILE A 162 -18.86 5.70 12.94
CA ILE A 162 -17.85 6.49 12.24
C ILE A 162 -17.92 6.22 10.74
N GLU A 163 -17.89 7.29 9.95
CA GLU A 163 -17.71 7.21 8.50
C GLU A 163 -16.26 7.48 8.14
N LEU A 164 -15.67 6.58 7.37
CA LEU A 164 -14.29 6.61 6.88
C LEU A 164 -14.27 6.57 5.36
N LYS A 165 -13.16 7.06 4.77
CA LYS A 165 -12.85 6.91 3.35
C LYS A 165 -11.56 6.10 3.24
N VAL A 166 -11.65 4.84 2.82
CA VAL A 166 -10.54 3.87 2.90
C VAL A 166 -10.52 2.90 1.72
N ASN A 167 -9.34 2.37 1.44
CA ASN A 167 -9.16 1.22 0.56
C ASN A 167 -9.71 -0.03 1.25
N LEU A 168 -10.75 -0.64 0.68
CA LEU A 168 -11.46 -1.75 1.31
C LEU A 168 -10.60 -3.00 1.49
N ASP A 169 -9.70 -3.29 0.55
CA ASP A 169 -8.84 -4.48 0.63
C ASP A 169 -7.92 -4.40 1.84
N SER A 170 -7.30 -3.25 2.06
CA SER A 170 -6.44 -3.02 3.22
C SER A 170 -7.23 -2.83 4.51
N PHE A 171 -8.39 -2.18 4.43
CA PHE A 171 -9.26 -1.95 5.58
C PHE A 171 -9.81 -3.25 6.17
N THR A 172 -10.03 -4.26 5.35
CA THR A 172 -10.42 -5.61 5.82
C THR A 172 -9.42 -6.16 6.84
N PHE A 173 -8.12 -6.00 6.62
CA PHE A 173 -7.10 -6.44 7.60
C PHE A 173 -7.16 -5.63 8.89
N TRP A 174 -7.44 -4.32 8.80
CA TRP A 174 -7.62 -3.49 9.97
C TRP A 174 -8.84 -3.91 10.80
N VAL A 175 -9.98 -4.15 10.16
CA VAL A 175 -11.18 -4.67 10.84
C VAL A 175 -10.92 -6.02 11.49
N LEU A 176 -10.22 -6.93 10.82
CA LEU A 176 -9.86 -8.23 11.41
C LEU A 176 -8.94 -8.09 12.62
N GLN A 177 -8.01 -7.13 12.62
CA GLN A 177 -7.15 -6.86 13.78
C GLN A 177 -7.95 -6.37 14.99
N TYR A 178 -9.02 -5.62 14.76
CA TYR A 178 -9.85 -5.03 15.81
C TYR A 178 -11.25 -5.64 15.87
N SER A 179 -11.43 -6.86 15.37
CA SER A 179 -12.73 -7.54 15.24
C SER A 179 -13.48 -7.75 16.58
N GLY A 180 -12.80 -7.67 17.72
CA GLY A 180 -13.42 -7.74 19.04
C GLY A 180 -14.12 -6.46 19.48
N CYS A 181 -13.88 -5.33 18.79
CA CYS A 181 -14.40 -4.01 19.18
C CYS A 181 -14.88 -3.16 17.98
N VAL A 182 -14.83 -3.72 16.76
CA VAL A 182 -15.25 -3.03 15.53
C VAL A 182 -16.28 -3.87 14.79
N GLU A 183 -17.37 -3.23 14.40
CA GLU A 183 -18.42 -3.77 13.53
C GLU A 183 -18.52 -2.93 12.25
N VAL A 184 -18.58 -3.58 11.09
CA VAL A 184 -18.84 -2.89 9.82
C VAL A 184 -20.35 -2.77 9.63
N LEU A 185 -20.88 -1.54 9.61
CA LEU A 185 -22.31 -1.27 9.49
C LEU A 185 -22.78 -1.30 8.04
N ASP A 186 -22.12 -0.56 7.17
CA ASP A 186 -22.39 -0.54 5.74
C ASP A 186 -21.19 -0.02 4.92
N ARG A 187 -21.27 -0.23 3.59
CA ARG A 187 -20.46 0.52 2.64
C ARG A 187 -21.22 1.80 2.34
N GLY A 188 -20.71 2.93 2.78
CA GLY A 188 -21.34 4.23 2.54
C GLY A 188 -21.64 4.42 1.05
N LYS A 189 -22.88 4.80 0.76
CA LYS A 189 -23.35 5.09 -0.61
C LYS A 189 -22.74 6.38 -1.16
#